data_f1f589c5c6ae3f57c97e3cd700b2ce4c
#
_entry.id   f1f589c5c6ae3f57c97e3cd700b2ce4c
#
_cell.length_a   1.000
_cell.length_b   1.000
_cell.length_c   1.000
_cell.angle_alpha   90.00
_cell.angle_beta   90.00
_cell.angle_gamma   90.00
#
_symmetry.space_group_name_H-M   'P 1'
#
loop_
_entity.id
_entity.type
_entity.pdbx_description
1 polymer ?
#
loop_
_entity_poly.entity_id
_entity_poly.type
_entity_poly.pdbx_seq_one_letter_code
_entity_poly.pdbx_strand_id
1 'polypeptide(L)' 'YVMMNASVDSLQAIRDVLPSMGTPTVLPLADEGQIAVHAAVDAGDIWQLLPSLRAAGATSILVLPVERLLP' A
#
# COMPACT_ATOMS: atom_id res chain seq x y z
N TYR A 1 -1.99 8.07 4.60
CA TYR A 1 -1.40 6.75 4.81
C TYR A 1 -2.30 5.70 4.20
N VAL A 2 -1.75 4.83 3.40
CA VAL A 2 -2.51 3.78 2.74
C VAL A 2 -2.09 2.42 3.30
N MET A 3 -3.09 1.59 3.59
CA MET A 3 -2.90 0.24 4.10
C MET A 3 -3.68 -0.70 3.19
N MET A 4 -3.12 -1.86 2.89
CA MET A 4 -3.77 -2.82 2.01
C MET A 4 -3.30 -4.24 2.32
N ASN A 5 -4.09 -5.21 1.90
CA ASN A 5 -3.71 -6.61 1.96
C ASN A 5 -3.44 -7.12 0.55
N ALA A 6 -2.59 -8.12 0.43
CA ALA A 6 -2.28 -8.71 -0.86
C ALA A 6 -1.66 -10.10 -0.68
N SER A 7 -1.61 -10.86 -1.77
CA SER A 7 -0.77 -12.03 -1.84
C SER A 7 0.69 -11.58 -1.92
N VAL A 8 1.60 -12.35 -1.32
CA VAL A 8 3.03 -12.06 -1.39
C VAL A 8 3.50 -12.00 -2.85
N ASP A 9 2.88 -12.73 -3.74
CA ASP A 9 3.25 -12.73 -5.16
C ASP A 9 2.95 -11.39 -5.84
N SER A 10 2.07 -10.57 -5.27
CA SER A 10 1.71 -9.26 -5.81
C SER A 10 2.58 -8.13 -5.28
N LEU A 11 3.49 -8.42 -4.35
CA LEU A 11 4.26 -7.37 -3.67
C LEU A 11 5.03 -6.48 -4.65
N GLN A 12 5.73 -7.07 -5.61
CA GLN A 12 6.54 -6.26 -6.52
C GLN A 12 5.66 -5.36 -7.40
N ALA A 13 4.52 -5.87 -7.89
CA ALA A 13 3.60 -5.07 -8.68
C ALA A 13 3.05 -3.90 -7.88
N ILE A 14 2.75 -4.12 -6.59
CA ILE A 14 2.27 -3.07 -5.70
C ILE A 14 3.37 -2.04 -5.46
N ARG A 15 4.59 -2.48 -5.21
CA ARG A 15 5.73 -1.57 -5.01
C ARG A 15 5.98 -0.70 -6.24
N ASP A 16 5.79 -1.25 -7.43
CA ASP A 16 5.98 -0.49 -8.67
C ASP A 16 4.95 0.62 -8.82
N VAL A 17 3.78 0.47 -8.23
CA VAL A 17 2.72 1.49 -8.27
C VAL A 17 2.94 2.58 -7.23
N LEU A 18 3.46 2.23 -6.06
CA LEU A 18 3.53 3.14 -4.91
C LEU A 18 4.69 4.14 -5.03
N PRO A 19 4.40 5.45 -5.20
CA PRO A 19 5.43 6.48 -5.09
C PRO A 19 5.60 6.88 -3.62
N SER A 20 5.96 5.92 -2.79
CA SER A 20 5.99 6.15 -1.35
C SER A 20 7.16 7.06 -0.95
N MET A 21 7.06 7.69 0.21
CA MET A 21 8.09 8.54 0.78
C MET A 21 9.26 7.74 1.34
N GLY A 22 9.35 6.47 0.97
CA GLY A 22 10.39 5.56 1.41
C GLY A 22 9.98 4.15 1.10
N THR A 23 10.68 3.19 1.68
CA THR A 23 10.35 1.78 1.53
C THR A 23 9.01 1.50 2.24
N PRO A 24 8.06 0.84 1.57
CA PRO A 24 6.79 0.50 2.24
C PRO A 24 7.01 -0.51 3.35
N THR A 25 6.13 -0.47 4.35
CA THR A 25 6.11 -1.47 5.42
C THR A 25 5.37 -2.70 4.93
N VAL A 26 5.97 -3.88 5.12
CA VAL A 26 5.35 -5.15 4.74
C VAL A 26 5.30 -6.04 5.96
N LEU A 27 4.11 -6.55 6.28
CA LEU A 27 3.90 -7.42 7.44
C LEU A 27 3.21 -8.71 6.99
N PRO A 28 3.65 -9.87 7.48
CA PRO A 28 2.93 -11.10 7.19
C PRO A 28 1.57 -11.11 7.91
N LEU A 29 0.57 -11.61 7.23
CA LEU A 29 -0.74 -11.83 7.84
C LEU A 29 -0.82 -13.25 8.43
N ALA A 30 -1.90 -13.51 9.17
CA ALA A 30 -2.11 -14.83 9.78
C ALA A 30 -2.21 -15.93 8.72
N ASP A 31 -2.80 -15.61 7.57
CA ASP A 31 -2.92 -16.56 6.47
C ASP A 31 -1.59 -16.64 5.71
N GLU A 32 -1.11 -17.84 5.49
CA GLU A 32 0.15 -18.05 4.79
C GLU A 32 0.09 -17.49 3.36
N GLY A 33 1.15 -16.80 2.96
CA GLY A 33 1.23 -16.19 1.64
C GLY A 33 0.51 -14.86 1.51
N GLN A 34 -0.12 -14.38 2.57
CA GLN A 34 -0.80 -13.08 2.59
C GLN A 34 0.00 -12.07 3.38
N ILE A 35 0.02 -10.82 2.89
CA ILE A 35 0.77 -9.72 3.52
C ILE A 35 -0.10 -8.48 3.63
N ALA A 36 0.29 -7.61 4.57
CA ALA A 36 -0.21 -6.24 4.65
C ALA A 36 0.89 -5.31 4.17
N VAL A 37 0.54 -4.33 3.34
CA VAL A 37 1.48 -3.33 2.83
C VAL A 37 0.98 -1.96 3.24
N HIS A 38 1.87 -1.18 3.86
CA HIS A 38 1.56 0.16 4.34
C HIS A 38 2.55 1.16 3.74
N ALA A 39 2.06 2.33 3.34
CA ALA A 39 2.93 3.36 2.80
C ALA A 39 2.31 4.75 3.01
N ALA A 40 3.17 5.75 3.14
CA ALA A 40 2.75 7.15 3.12
C ALA A 40 2.81 7.62 1.67
N VAL A 41 1.72 8.25 1.21
CA VAL A 41 1.64 8.80 -0.14
C VAL A 41 1.05 10.20 -0.06
N ASP A 42 1.31 11.02 -1.08
CA ASP A 42 0.71 12.35 -1.16
C ASP A 42 -0.81 12.24 -1.32
N ALA A 43 -1.52 13.04 -0.54
CA ALA A 43 -2.98 13.05 -0.59
C ALA A 43 -3.52 13.38 -1.99
N GLY A 44 -2.77 14.20 -2.76
CA GLY A 44 -3.18 14.55 -4.10
C GLY A 44 -3.13 13.40 -5.10
N ASP A 45 -2.32 12.38 -4.82
CA ASP A 45 -2.10 11.26 -5.73
C ASP A 45 -2.97 10.04 -5.42
N ILE A 46 -3.55 9.98 -4.22
CA ILE A 46 -4.16 8.73 -3.75
C ILE A 46 -5.29 8.22 -4.65
N TRP A 47 -6.15 9.12 -5.14
CA TRP A 47 -7.29 8.72 -5.95
C TRP A 47 -6.87 8.10 -7.28
N GLN A 48 -5.74 8.55 -7.84
CA GLN A 48 -5.19 8.01 -9.07
C GLN A 48 -4.53 6.66 -8.84
N LEU A 49 -4.00 6.44 -7.63
CA LEU A 49 -3.31 5.21 -7.29
C LEU A 49 -4.25 4.04 -7.00
N LEU A 50 -5.44 4.32 -6.46
CA LEU A 50 -6.35 3.26 -6.02
C LEU A 50 -6.67 2.24 -7.12
N PRO A 51 -7.07 2.64 -8.32
CA PRO A 51 -7.34 1.65 -9.38
C PRO A 51 -6.11 0.83 -9.75
N SER A 52 -4.94 1.48 -9.78
CA SER A 52 -3.69 0.79 -10.12
C SER A 52 -3.28 -0.21 -9.04
N LEU A 53 -3.50 0.13 -7.76
CA LEU A 53 -3.23 -0.79 -6.66
C LEU A 53 -4.15 -2.02 -6.73
N ARG A 54 -5.42 -1.81 -7.04
CA ARG A 54 -6.36 -2.92 -7.19
C ARG A 54 -5.96 -3.82 -8.36
N ALA A 55 -5.56 -3.23 -9.48
CA ALA A 55 -5.10 -3.98 -10.65
C ALA A 55 -3.83 -4.76 -10.33
N ALA A 56 -2.99 -4.26 -9.43
CA ALA A 56 -1.76 -4.93 -8.99
C ALA A 56 -2.02 -6.05 -7.99
N GLY A 57 -3.25 -6.21 -7.52
CA GLY A 57 -3.62 -7.30 -6.62
C GLY A 57 -3.96 -6.88 -5.20
N ALA A 58 -3.96 -5.58 -4.89
CA ALA A 58 -4.29 -5.10 -3.55
C ALA A 58 -5.78 -5.27 -3.25
N THR A 59 -6.07 -5.67 -2.02
CA THR A 59 -7.43 -5.80 -1.50
C THR A 59 -7.52 -5.10 -0.15
N SER A 60 -8.75 -4.87 0.32
CA SER A 60 -8.99 -4.24 1.62
C SER A 60 -8.19 -2.95 1.79
N ILE A 61 -8.23 -2.10 0.76
CA ILE A 61 -7.45 -0.86 0.76
C ILE A 61 -8.10 0.14 1.70
N LEU A 62 -7.29 0.68 2.62
CA LEU A 62 -7.73 1.65 3.61
C LEU A 62 -6.86 2.89 3.50
N VAL A 63 -7.49 4.06 3.42
CA VAL A 63 -6.78 5.34 3.33
C VAL A 63 -7.06 6.13 4.61
N LEU A 64 -5.99 6.55 5.27
CA LEU A 64 -6.07 7.31 6.51
C LEU A 64 -5.37 8.65 6.34
N PRO A 65 -5.95 9.76 6.81
CA PRO A 65 -5.25 11.03 6.81
C PRO A 65 -4.11 11.02 7.82
N VAL A 66 -3.01 11.67 7.45
CA VAL A 66 -1.86 11.85 8.33
C VAL A 66 -1.80 13.33 8.70
N GLU A 67 -1.93 13.64 9.99
CA GLU A 67 -1.88 15.02 10.45
C GLU A 67 -0.47 15.60 10.40
N ARG A 68 0.53 14.78 10.68
CA ARG A 68 1.91 15.24 10.75
C ARG A 68 2.87 14.09 10.42
N LEU A 69 3.83 14.37 9.57
CA LEU A 69 4.90 13.45 9.25
C LEU A 69 6.23 14.16 9.53
N LEU A 70 7.04 13.59 10.42
CA LEU A 70 8.38 14.07 10.70
C LEU A 70 9.37 13.05 10.14
N PRO A 71 10.17 13.45 9.13
CA PRO A 71 11.15 12.53 8.54
C PRO A 71 12.30 12.18 9.49
#